data_69eba03ae3e4abda62049e735c8ea24e
#
_entry.id   69eba03ae3e4abda62049e735c8ea24e
#
_cell.length_a   1.000
_cell.length_b   1.000
_cell.length_c   1.000
_cell.angle_alpha   90.00
_cell.angle_beta   90.00
_cell.angle_gamma   90.00
#
_symmetry.space_group_name_H-M   'P 1'
#
loop_
_entity.id
_entity.type
_entity.pdbx_description
1 polymer ?
#
loop_
_entity_poly.entity_id
_entity_poly.type
_entity_poly.pdbx_seq_one_letter_code
_entity_poly.pdbx_strand_id
1 'polypeptide(L)'
;MKSKFKFTITRPDPEMLELVSKTAHKILAIWAIDCAERVMPYFEQKYPQDNRPQQALNTLETWVETGVFKMATIRKASLDSHSAAREVGEDSPARSAARAAGQAVATAHVPRHAYGSAIYAQQAIYRALPPSSDPAAAIAKERNWQYQHLLNLSNPALAIPPISK
;
A
#
# COMPACT_ATOMS: atom_id res chain seq x y z
N MET A 1 -21.58 25.32 5.70
CA MET A 1 -21.21 23.99 6.24
C MET A 1 -20.10 23.40 5.37
N LYS A 2 -18.91 23.25 5.91
CA LYS A 2 -17.87 22.49 5.21
C LYS A 2 -18.31 21.03 5.23
N SER A 3 -18.60 20.44 4.05
CA SER A 3 -18.80 18.99 3.91
C SER A 3 -17.59 18.29 4.52
N LYS A 4 -17.81 17.50 5.57
CA LYS A 4 -16.73 16.69 6.13
C LYS A 4 -16.38 15.62 5.10
N PHE A 5 -15.27 15.81 4.38
CA PHE A 5 -14.72 14.77 3.54
C PHE A 5 -14.52 13.51 4.39
N LYS A 6 -15.14 12.42 3.98
CA LYS A 6 -14.96 11.12 4.63
C LYS A 6 -14.26 10.20 3.65
N PHE A 7 -13.09 9.69 4.03
CA PHE A 7 -12.39 8.68 3.25
C PHE A 7 -13.21 7.39 3.24
N THR A 8 -13.48 6.87 2.06
CA THR A 8 -14.16 5.57 1.91
C THR A 8 -13.33 4.63 1.05
N ILE A 9 -13.12 3.42 1.55
CA ILE A 9 -12.43 2.33 0.82
C ILE A 9 -13.32 1.78 -0.30
N THR A 10 -14.62 2.05 -0.25
CA THR A 10 -15.65 1.38 -1.08
C THR A 10 -15.86 1.98 -2.48
N ARG A 11 -15.18 3.08 -2.81
CA ARG A 11 -15.29 3.70 -4.15
C ARG A 11 -13.96 3.56 -4.89
N PRO A 12 -13.78 2.50 -5.67
CA PRO A 12 -12.59 2.35 -6.48
C PRO A 12 -12.54 3.42 -7.58
N ASP A 13 -11.32 3.91 -7.84
CA ASP A 13 -11.05 4.77 -8.98
C ASP A 13 -11.06 3.94 -10.26
N PRO A 14 -11.96 4.21 -11.24
CA PRO A 14 -12.06 3.40 -12.45
C PRO A 14 -10.78 3.37 -13.29
N GLU A 15 -10.06 4.48 -13.39
CA GLU A 15 -8.80 4.55 -14.14
C GLU A 15 -7.71 3.70 -13.50
N MET A 16 -7.62 3.75 -12.18
CA MET A 16 -6.67 2.91 -11.42
C MET A 16 -7.02 1.43 -11.55
N LEU A 17 -8.29 1.07 -11.44
CA LEU A 17 -8.74 -0.31 -11.62
C LEU A 17 -8.42 -0.85 -13.02
N GLU A 18 -8.61 -0.04 -14.04
CA GLU A 18 -8.26 -0.42 -15.40
C GLU A 18 -6.76 -0.65 -15.55
N LEU A 19 -5.93 0.24 -15.01
CA LEU A 19 -4.48 0.09 -15.04
C LEU A 19 -4.03 -1.16 -14.28
N VAL A 20 -4.56 -1.40 -13.08
CA VAL A 20 -4.27 -2.59 -12.29
C VAL A 20 -4.63 -3.86 -13.06
N SER A 21 -5.79 -3.88 -13.72
CA SER A 21 -6.25 -5.06 -14.47
C SER A 21 -5.36 -5.43 -15.66
N LYS A 22 -4.63 -4.47 -16.20
CA LYS A 22 -3.72 -4.64 -17.35
C LYS A 22 -2.27 -4.88 -16.95
N THR A 23 -1.95 -4.75 -15.67
CA THR A 23 -0.57 -4.81 -15.18
C THR A 23 -0.18 -6.24 -14.80
N ALA A 24 1.05 -6.63 -15.15
CA ALA A 24 1.59 -7.96 -14.84
C ALA A 24 1.69 -8.18 -13.32
N HIS A 25 1.47 -9.42 -12.88
CA HIS A 25 1.37 -9.82 -11.48
C HIS A 25 2.59 -9.37 -10.64
N LYS A 26 3.81 -9.63 -11.12
CA LYS A 26 5.03 -9.21 -10.40
C LYS A 26 5.18 -7.69 -10.29
N ILE A 27 4.78 -6.97 -11.32
CA ILE A 27 4.79 -5.49 -11.31
C ILE A 27 3.80 -4.97 -10.27
N LEU A 28 2.61 -5.57 -10.18
CA LEU A 28 1.65 -5.24 -9.14
C LEU A 28 2.20 -5.50 -7.73
N ALA A 29 2.95 -6.57 -7.54
CA ALA A 29 3.58 -6.87 -6.26
C ALA A 29 4.63 -5.80 -5.88
N ILE A 30 5.50 -5.42 -6.80
CA ILE A 30 6.48 -4.33 -6.58
C ILE A 30 5.75 -3.03 -6.23
N TRP A 31 4.74 -2.68 -6.99
CA TRP A 31 3.93 -1.49 -6.73
C TRP A 31 3.25 -1.51 -5.35
N ALA A 32 2.72 -2.67 -4.95
CA ALA A 32 2.09 -2.83 -3.64
C ALA A 32 3.09 -2.64 -2.49
N ILE A 33 4.31 -3.16 -2.63
CA ILE A 33 5.40 -2.93 -1.68
C ILE A 33 5.67 -1.42 -1.58
N ASP A 34 5.89 -0.77 -2.71
CA ASP A 34 6.25 0.64 -2.75
C ASP A 34 5.15 1.53 -2.15
N CYS A 35 3.88 1.22 -2.42
CA CYS A 35 2.75 1.92 -1.80
C CYS A 35 2.73 1.74 -0.27
N ALA A 36 2.94 0.52 0.22
CA ALA A 36 2.97 0.24 1.65
C ALA A 36 4.16 0.90 2.34
N GLU A 37 5.35 0.84 1.74
CA GLU A 37 6.56 1.44 2.30
C GLU A 37 6.45 2.94 2.55
N ARG A 38 5.70 3.66 1.72
CA ARG A 38 5.46 5.10 1.90
C ARG A 38 4.79 5.43 3.24
N VAL A 39 4.06 4.51 3.82
CA VAL A 39 3.29 4.71 5.07
C VAL A 39 3.80 3.86 6.23
N MET A 40 4.74 2.95 5.99
CA MET A 40 5.34 2.14 7.04
C MET A 40 5.91 2.94 8.21
N PRO A 41 6.53 4.12 8.01
CA PRO A 41 7.02 4.93 9.14
C PRO A 41 5.95 5.23 10.18
N TYR A 42 4.68 5.36 9.84
CA TYR A 42 3.60 5.56 10.80
C TYR A 42 3.45 4.40 11.80
N PHE A 43 3.70 3.19 11.35
CA PHE A 43 3.68 2.01 12.21
C PHE A 43 5.00 1.84 12.98
N GLU A 44 6.12 1.92 12.30
CA GLU A 44 7.44 1.66 12.84
C GLU A 44 7.84 2.63 13.96
N GLN A 45 7.49 3.91 13.82
CA GLN A 45 7.75 4.92 14.83
C GLN A 45 6.97 4.66 16.12
N LYS A 46 5.77 4.12 16.01
CA LYS A 46 4.90 3.85 17.16
C LYS A 46 5.12 2.47 17.77
N TYR A 47 5.45 1.49 16.94
CA TYR A 47 5.67 0.09 17.34
C TYR A 47 7.01 -0.45 16.81
N PRO A 48 8.14 0.12 17.25
CA PRO A 48 9.46 -0.22 16.68
C PRO A 48 9.91 -1.66 16.96
N GLN A 49 9.27 -2.37 17.89
CA GLN A 49 9.58 -3.76 18.22
C GLN A 49 8.69 -4.77 17.47
N ASP A 50 7.64 -4.29 16.78
CA ASP A 50 6.73 -5.16 16.04
C ASP A 50 7.11 -5.16 14.56
N ASN A 51 7.78 -6.21 14.12
CA ASN A 51 8.26 -6.34 12.74
C ASN A 51 7.29 -7.07 11.81
N ARG A 52 6.10 -7.45 12.28
CA ARG A 52 5.15 -8.24 11.47
C ARG A 52 4.77 -7.56 10.14
N PRO A 53 4.48 -6.25 10.09
CA PRO A 53 4.23 -5.60 8.81
C PRO A 53 5.45 -5.58 7.89
N GLN A 54 6.65 -5.32 8.41
CA GLN A 54 7.88 -5.35 7.61
C GLN A 54 8.17 -6.76 7.10
N GLN A 55 7.95 -7.80 7.91
CA GLN A 55 8.11 -9.18 7.48
C GLN A 55 7.13 -9.55 6.35
N ALA A 56 5.93 -8.98 6.35
CA ALA A 56 5.00 -9.16 5.23
C ALA A 56 5.57 -8.60 3.93
N LEU A 57 6.15 -7.41 3.95
CA LEU A 57 6.79 -6.82 2.76
C LEU A 57 8.01 -7.64 2.30
N ASN A 58 8.88 -8.03 3.23
CA ASN A 58 10.04 -8.87 2.94
C ASN A 58 9.64 -10.22 2.31
N THR A 59 8.55 -10.80 2.78
CA THR A 59 8.00 -12.06 2.22
C THR A 59 7.54 -11.87 0.78
N LEU A 60 6.91 -10.74 0.47
CA LEU A 60 6.50 -10.44 -0.90
C LEU A 60 7.71 -10.18 -1.81
N GLU A 61 8.72 -9.44 -1.34
CA GLU A 61 9.97 -9.22 -2.07
C GLU A 61 10.63 -10.56 -2.44
N THR A 62 10.72 -11.48 -1.49
CA THR A 62 11.27 -12.82 -1.73
C THR A 62 10.50 -13.55 -2.84
N TRP A 63 9.17 -13.44 -2.86
CA TRP A 63 8.39 -14.03 -3.94
C TRP A 63 8.66 -13.34 -5.29
N VAL A 64 8.79 -12.02 -5.31
CA VAL A 64 9.13 -11.28 -6.54
C VAL A 64 10.48 -11.73 -7.10
N GLU A 65 11.47 -11.88 -6.24
CA GLU A 65 12.84 -12.27 -6.62
C GLU A 65 12.94 -13.72 -7.07
N THR A 66 12.32 -14.63 -6.33
CA THR A 66 12.50 -16.08 -6.52
C THR A 66 11.42 -16.72 -7.39
N GLY A 67 10.23 -16.13 -7.45
CA GLY A 67 9.06 -16.76 -8.07
C GLY A 67 8.52 -17.98 -7.31
N VAL A 68 9.10 -18.32 -6.17
CA VAL A 68 8.68 -19.48 -5.37
C VAL A 68 7.46 -19.11 -4.53
N PHE A 69 6.33 -19.69 -4.86
CA PHE A 69 5.06 -19.48 -4.17
C PHE A 69 4.80 -20.59 -3.13
N LYS A 70 4.63 -20.18 -1.89
CA LYS A 70 4.19 -21.04 -0.77
C LYS A 70 3.00 -20.42 -0.09
N MET A 71 1.80 -20.96 -0.31
CA MET A 71 0.55 -20.40 0.21
C MET A 71 0.59 -20.21 1.73
N ALA A 72 1.10 -21.20 2.49
CA ALA A 72 1.16 -21.11 3.94
C ALA A 72 2.03 -19.95 4.42
N THR A 73 3.14 -19.68 3.76
CA THR A 73 4.05 -18.55 4.08
C THR A 73 3.39 -17.21 3.77
N ILE A 74 2.79 -17.08 2.60
CA ILE A 74 2.09 -15.84 2.19
C ILE A 74 0.91 -15.56 3.11
N ARG A 75 0.09 -16.58 3.37
CA ARG A 75 -1.08 -16.44 4.24
C ARG A 75 -0.69 -16.06 5.67
N LYS A 76 0.33 -16.72 6.23
CA LYS A 76 0.82 -16.41 7.58
C LYS A 76 1.28 -14.95 7.67
N ALA A 77 2.11 -14.49 6.74
CA ALA A 77 2.63 -13.13 6.72
C ALA A 77 1.49 -12.10 6.63
N SER A 78 0.50 -12.34 5.78
CA SER A 78 -0.68 -11.46 5.66
C SER A 78 -1.49 -11.42 6.96
N LEU A 79 -1.81 -12.58 7.54
CA LEU A 79 -2.58 -12.67 8.79
C LEU A 79 -1.84 -12.03 9.96
N ASP A 80 -0.53 -12.21 10.07
CA ASP A 80 0.29 -11.62 11.13
C ASP A 80 0.29 -10.08 11.03
N SER A 81 0.43 -9.52 9.83
CA SER A 81 0.36 -8.07 9.64
C SER A 81 -1.03 -7.51 9.96
N HIS A 82 -2.09 -8.20 9.56
CA HIS A 82 -3.45 -7.81 9.93
C HIS A 82 -3.72 -7.94 11.43
N SER A 83 -3.10 -8.91 12.11
CA SER A 83 -3.14 -9.01 13.57
C SER A 83 -2.44 -7.83 14.23
N ALA A 84 -1.27 -7.42 13.73
CA ALA A 84 -0.61 -6.20 14.20
C ALA A 84 -1.53 -4.97 14.05
N ALA A 85 -2.24 -4.86 12.95
CA ALA A 85 -3.21 -3.78 12.73
C ALA A 85 -4.35 -3.80 13.76
N ARG A 86 -4.89 -4.98 14.09
CA ARG A 86 -5.96 -5.11 15.10
C ARG A 86 -5.47 -4.72 16.49
N GLU A 87 -4.25 -5.07 16.83
CA GLU A 87 -3.65 -4.77 18.13
C GLU A 87 -3.35 -3.28 18.35
N VAL A 88 -3.29 -2.47 17.29
CA VAL A 88 -3.19 -1.01 17.42
C VAL A 88 -4.35 -0.43 18.25
N GLY A 89 -5.53 -1.04 18.22
CA GLY A 89 -6.64 -0.71 19.11
C GLY A 89 -7.46 0.53 18.72
N GLU A 90 -6.99 1.35 17.80
CA GLU A 90 -7.65 2.57 17.36
C GLU A 90 -7.49 2.79 15.85
N ASP A 91 -8.40 3.56 15.26
CA ASP A 91 -8.30 3.99 13.86
C ASP A 91 -7.22 5.07 13.73
N SER A 92 -6.03 4.65 13.35
CA SER A 92 -4.83 5.48 13.27
C SER A 92 -4.04 5.23 11.99
N PRO A 93 -3.09 6.11 11.63
CA PRO A 93 -2.18 5.86 10.51
C PRO A 93 -1.40 4.54 10.66
N ALA A 94 -0.99 4.19 11.86
CA ALA A 94 -0.28 2.96 12.14
C ALA A 94 -1.10 1.72 11.80
N ARG A 95 -2.39 1.69 12.15
CA ARG A 95 -3.29 0.59 11.78
C ARG A 95 -3.39 0.46 10.26
N SER A 96 -3.59 1.56 9.57
CA SER A 96 -3.69 1.55 8.09
C SER A 96 -2.40 1.10 7.43
N ALA A 97 -1.23 1.48 7.95
CA ALA A 97 0.07 1.05 7.45
C ALA A 97 0.24 -0.48 7.56
N ALA A 98 -0.10 -1.06 8.71
CA ALA A 98 -0.06 -2.52 8.91
C ALA A 98 -1.07 -3.25 7.98
N ARG A 99 -2.24 -2.66 7.73
CA ARG A 99 -3.21 -3.18 6.75
C ARG A 99 -2.63 -3.14 5.33
N ALA A 100 -1.96 -2.04 4.95
CA ALA A 100 -1.32 -1.91 3.64
C ALA A 100 -0.30 -3.04 3.42
N ALA A 101 0.57 -3.31 4.39
CA ALA A 101 1.55 -4.39 4.31
C ALA A 101 0.90 -5.78 4.21
N GLY A 102 -0.17 -6.03 4.96
CA GLY A 102 -0.93 -7.28 4.89
C GLY A 102 -1.59 -7.51 3.53
N GLN A 103 -2.13 -6.46 2.92
CA GLN A 103 -2.67 -6.51 1.55
C GLN A 103 -1.55 -6.68 0.51
N ALA A 104 -0.42 -6.00 0.72
CA ALA A 104 0.72 -6.12 -0.19
C ALA A 104 1.14 -7.59 -0.34
N VAL A 105 1.46 -8.30 0.74
CA VAL A 105 1.91 -9.69 0.66
C VAL A 105 0.86 -10.63 0.07
N ALA A 106 -0.41 -10.36 0.30
CA ALA A 106 -1.51 -11.14 -0.29
C ALA A 106 -1.56 -11.02 -1.83
N THR A 107 -0.91 -10.03 -2.42
CA THR A 107 -0.77 -9.88 -3.88
C THR A 107 -0.11 -11.09 -4.52
N ALA A 108 0.81 -11.77 -3.85
CA ALA A 108 1.43 -12.99 -4.35
C ALA A 108 0.40 -14.08 -4.65
N HIS A 109 -0.67 -14.13 -3.89
CA HIS A 109 -1.78 -15.07 -4.10
C HIS A 109 -2.83 -14.55 -5.08
N VAL A 110 -3.28 -13.31 -4.88
CA VAL A 110 -4.30 -12.68 -5.74
C VAL A 110 -3.85 -11.27 -6.13
N PRO A 111 -3.59 -11.02 -7.43
CA PRO A 111 -3.04 -9.74 -7.91
C PRO A 111 -3.82 -8.50 -7.46
N ARG A 112 -5.13 -8.61 -7.32
CA ARG A 112 -6.01 -7.52 -6.87
C ARG A 112 -5.69 -6.95 -5.50
N HIS A 113 -5.06 -7.72 -4.62
CA HIS A 113 -4.68 -7.24 -3.29
C HIS A 113 -3.69 -6.07 -3.37
N ALA A 114 -2.96 -5.91 -4.47
CA ALA A 114 -2.12 -4.75 -4.71
C ALA A 114 -2.90 -3.44 -4.60
N TYR A 115 -4.09 -3.40 -5.16
CA TYR A 115 -4.97 -2.23 -5.04
C TYR A 115 -5.39 -1.98 -3.58
N GLY A 116 -5.64 -3.03 -2.81
CA GLY A 116 -5.91 -2.94 -1.37
C GLY A 116 -4.77 -2.28 -0.60
N SER A 117 -3.51 -2.63 -0.92
CA SER A 117 -2.34 -1.98 -0.34
C SER A 117 -2.32 -0.48 -0.62
N ALA A 118 -2.55 -0.07 -1.86
CA ALA A 118 -2.59 1.33 -2.27
C ALA A 118 -3.71 2.12 -1.53
N ILE A 119 -4.89 1.53 -1.39
CA ILE A 119 -6.02 2.17 -0.70
C ILE A 119 -5.72 2.35 0.80
N TYR A 120 -5.15 1.35 1.47
CA TYR A 120 -4.78 1.49 2.88
C TYR A 120 -3.64 2.49 3.08
N ALA A 121 -2.73 2.63 2.11
CA ALA A 121 -1.73 3.70 2.13
C ALA A 121 -2.39 5.08 2.06
N GLN A 122 -3.38 5.28 1.18
CA GLN A 122 -4.19 6.50 1.14
C GLN A 122 -4.90 6.76 2.48
N GLN A 123 -5.48 5.71 3.09
CA GLN A 123 -6.13 5.83 4.39
C GLN A 123 -5.16 6.23 5.51
N ALA A 124 -3.94 5.69 5.49
CA ALA A 124 -2.90 6.06 6.45
C ALA A 124 -2.57 7.55 6.36
N ILE A 125 -2.40 8.07 5.15
CA ILE A 125 -2.16 9.49 4.89
C ILE A 125 -3.34 10.32 5.37
N TYR A 126 -4.58 9.93 5.04
CA TYR A 126 -5.79 10.60 5.49
C TYR A 126 -5.84 10.71 7.03
N ARG A 127 -5.56 9.60 7.72
CA ARG A 127 -5.58 9.55 9.20
C ARG A 127 -4.45 10.33 9.85
N ALA A 128 -3.35 10.57 9.13
CA ALA A 128 -2.20 11.34 9.62
C ALA A 128 -2.35 12.85 9.42
N LEU A 129 -3.37 13.31 8.69
CA LEU A 129 -3.53 14.71 8.37
C LEU A 129 -3.86 15.55 9.59
N PRO A 130 -3.18 16.71 9.77
CA PRO A 130 -3.59 17.67 10.78
C PRO A 130 -4.98 18.27 10.46
N PRO A 131 -5.72 18.77 11.49
CA PRO A 131 -7.08 19.28 11.31
C PRO A 131 -7.22 20.43 10.30
N SER A 132 -6.14 21.19 10.07
CA SER A 132 -6.09 22.33 9.14
C SER A 132 -5.91 21.93 7.68
N SER A 133 -5.64 20.65 7.40
CA SER A 133 -5.34 20.16 6.04
C SER A 133 -6.59 20.00 5.19
N ASP A 134 -6.39 19.98 3.87
CA ASP A 134 -7.39 19.59 2.89
C ASP A 134 -7.24 18.07 2.59
N PRO A 135 -8.13 17.23 3.13
CA PRO A 135 -8.02 15.79 2.94
C PRO A 135 -8.17 15.36 1.48
N ALA A 136 -9.06 16.00 0.74
CA ALA A 136 -9.30 15.65 -0.67
C ALA A 136 -8.04 15.91 -1.51
N ALA A 137 -7.35 17.04 -1.28
CA ALA A 137 -6.10 17.37 -1.98
C ALA A 137 -4.98 16.39 -1.62
N ALA A 138 -4.83 16.03 -0.36
CA ALA A 138 -3.80 15.09 0.08
C ALA A 138 -4.01 13.69 -0.51
N ILE A 139 -5.24 13.20 -0.53
CA ILE A 139 -5.58 11.90 -1.13
C ILE A 139 -5.40 11.94 -2.65
N ALA A 140 -5.80 13.00 -3.32
CA ALA A 140 -5.60 13.17 -4.76
C ALA A 140 -4.10 13.15 -5.12
N LYS A 141 -3.26 13.79 -4.32
CA LYS A 141 -1.80 13.80 -4.49
C LYS A 141 -1.22 12.39 -4.37
N GLU A 142 -1.60 11.63 -3.35
CA GLU A 142 -1.11 10.26 -3.16
C GLU A 142 -1.61 9.33 -4.26
N ARG A 143 -2.89 9.43 -4.63
CA ARG A 143 -3.47 8.64 -5.73
C ARG A 143 -2.77 8.92 -7.05
N ASN A 144 -2.45 10.17 -7.35
CA ASN A 144 -1.71 10.54 -8.55
C ASN A 144 -0.30 9.94 -8.53
N TRP A 145 0.41 9.99 -7.39
CA TRP A 145 1.72 9.35 -7.26
C TRP A 145 1.63 7.84 -7.51
N GLN A 146 0.66 7.16 -6.90
CA GLN A 146 0.45 5.72 -7.07
C GLN A 146 0.18 5.36 -8.54
N TYR A 147 -0.66 6.13 -9.20
CA TYR A 147 -0.99 5.93 -10.62
C TYR A 147 0.23 6.11 -11.52
N GLN A 148 0.94 7.22 -11.39
CA GLN A 148 2.14 7.50 -12.18
C GLN A 148 3.24 6.47 -11.90
N HIS A 149 3.40 6.06 -10.65
CA HIS A 149 4.38 5.04 -10.28
C HIS A 149 4.07 3.70 -10.93
N LEU A 150 2.80 3.28 -10.93
CA LEU A 150 2.40 2.04 -11.60
C LEU A 150 2.61 2.10 -13.12
N LEU A 151 2.31 3.24 -13.75
CA LEU A 151 2.63 3.46 -15.16
C LEU A 151 4.13 3.32 -15.43
N ASN A 152 4.97 3.92 -14.60
CA ASN A 152 6.42 3.87 -14.75
C ASN A 152 6.97 2.46 -14.58
N LEU A 153 6.47 1.70 -13.61
CA LEU A 153 6.84 0.29 -13.42
C LEU A 153 6.40 -0.60 -14.58
N SER A 154 5.24 -0.32 -15.15
CA SER A 154 4.67 -1.09 -16.26
C SER A 154 5.34 -0.77 -17.60
N ASN A 155 5.88 0.42 -17.75
CA ASN A 155 6.55 0.90 -18.95
C ASN A 155 7.81 1.71 -18.61
N PRO A 156 8.95 1.03 -18.37
CA PRO A 156 10.21 1.69 -18.01
C PRO A 156 10.68 2.77 -19.00
N ALA A 157 10.27 2.67 -20.27
CA ALA A 157 10.60 3.68 -21.29
C ALA A 157 9.94 5.04 -21.02
N LEU A 158 8.87 5.09 -20.22
CA LEU A 158 8.19 6.31 -19.80
C LEU A 158 8.70 6.84 -18.45
N ALA A 159 9.59 6.11 -17.77
CA ALA A 159 10.19 6.57 -16.53
C ALA A 159 11.04 7.82 -16.80
N ILE A 160 10.75 8.90 -16.08
CA ILE A 160 11.58 10.11 -16.13
C ILE A 160 12.93 9.72 -15.51
N PRO A 161 14.06 9.86 -16.26
CA PRO A 161 15.37 9.56 -15.70
C PRO A 161 15.61 10.44 -14.46
N PRO A 162 16.32 9.93 -13.44
CA PRO A 162 16.67 10.76 -12.30
C PRO A 162 17.45 11.98 -12.80
N ILE A 163 17.05 13.16 -12.34
CA ILE A 163 17.75 14.39 -12.64
C ILE A 163 19.17 14.21 -12.10
N SER A 164 20.14 14.07 -13.02
CA SER A 164 21.54 14.03 -12.66
C SER A 164 21.91 15.34 -11.94
N LYS A 165 22.35 15.22 -10.69
CA LYS A 165 22.90 16.35 -9.93
C LYS A 165 24.23 16.77 -10.52
#